data_f94e1420e114761fb2fa8e667215d6b7
#
_entry.id   f94e1420e114761fb2fa8e667215d6b7
#
_cell.length_a   1.000
_cell.length_b   1.000
_cell.length_c   1.000
_cell.angle_alpha   90.00
_cell.angle_beta   90.00
_cell.angle_gamma   90.00
#
_symmetry.space_group_name_H-M   'P 1'
#
loop_
_entity.id
_entity.type
_entity.pdbx_description
1 polymer ?
#
loop_
_entity_poly.entity_id
_entity_poly.type
_entity_poly.pdbx_seq_one_letter_code
_entity_poly.pdbx_strand_id
1 'polypeptide(L)'
;MAKPAVPFGGKYRIIDFPLSNCTNSQIDTVGVLTQYQPLELNSYIGSGQPWDLDLTNGGVFVLPPYMTAKSGEWYRGTANAIFQNISFIEQYDPEYVLILSGDHIYKMDYNKMLTAHIEASADVTIAVRPVPWEIAPSFGIMNVDENNHIIEFEEKPKQPKSKASLSSSRVW
;
A
#
# COMPACT_ATOMS: atom_id res chain seq x y z
N MET A 1 -6.56 -11.05 15.48
CA MET A 1 -5.27 -10.96 14.75
C MET A 1 -5.42 -9.96 13.61
N ALA A 2 -4.48 -9.02 13.46
CA ALA A 2 -4.46 -8.13 12.29
C ALA A 2 -4.18 -8.94 11.02
N LYS A 3 -4.85 -8.62 9.90
CA LYS A 3 -4.67 -9.36 8.63
C LYS A 3 -3.20 -9.50 8.19
N PRO A 4 -2.36 -8.45 8.26
CA PRO A 4 -0.94 -8.58 7.92
C PRO A 4 -0.16 -9.58 8.76
N ALA A 5 -0.61 -9.85 9.98
CA ALA A 5 0.02 -10.79 10.90
C ALA A 5 -0.41 -12.26 10.68
N VAL A 6 -1.38 -12.52 9.80
CA VAL A 6 -1.89 -13.88 9.53
C VAL A 6 -0.78 -14.75 8.92
N PRO A 7 -0.54 -15.96 9.47
CA PRO A 7 0.43 -16.90 8.92
C PRO A 7 0.06 -17.33 7.49
N PHE A 8 1.07 -17.47 6.64
CA PHE A 8 0.95 -17.92 5.27
C PHE A 8 2.03 -18.95 4.93
N GLY A 9 1.61 -20.07 4.35
CA GLY A 9 2.53 -21.12 3.91
C GLY A 9 3.39 -21.76 5.02
N GLY A 10 2.95 -21.65 6.28
CA GLY A 10 3.61 -22.28 7.45
C GLY A 10 4.89 -21.59 7.92
N LYS A 11 5.49 -20.70 7.15
CA LYS A 11 6.75 -20.01 7.47
C LYS A 11 6.61 -18.49 7.50
N TYR A 12 5.79 -17.93 6.63
CA TYR A 12 5.67 -16.50 6.41
C TYR A 12 4.40 -15.94 7.05
N ARG A 13 4.32 -14.62 7.11
CA ARG A 13 3.09 -13.85 7.34
C ARG A 13 2.75 -13.01 6.12
N ILE A 14 1.54 -12.52 6.02
CA ILE A 14 1.11 -11.73 4.86
C ILE A 14 1.97 -10.47 4.69
N ILE A 15 2.40 -9.84 5.78
CA ILE A 15 3.27 -8.64 5.76
C ILE A 15 4.64 -8.88 5.10
N ASP A 16 5.12 -10.13 5.05
CA ASP A 16 6.41 -10.44 4.43
C ASP A 16 6.46 -10.10 2.94
N PHE A 17 5.32 -10.22 2.26
CA PHE A 17 5.24 -9.95 0.82
C PHE A 17 5.47 -8.47 0.50
N PRO A 18 4.72 -7.50 1.05
CA PRO A 18 5.00 -6.09 0.79
C PRO A 18 6.37 -5.64 1.30
N LEU A 19 6.85 -6.11 2.47
CA LEU A 19 8.18 -5.75 2.95
C LEU A 19 9.29 -6.29 2.04
N SER A 20 9.20 -7.55 1.61
CA SER A 20 10.14 -8.13 0.64
C SER A 20 10.11 -7.42 -0.71
N ASN A 21 8.92 -7.01 -1.19
CA ASN A 21 8.81 -6.22 -2.41
C ASN A 21 9.48 -4.85 -2.27
N CYS A 22 9.34 -4.18 -1.10
CA CYS A 22 10.02 -2.90 -0.82
C CYS A 22 11.54 -3.07 -0.94
N THR A 23 12.12 -4.01 -0.22
CA THR A 23 13.56 -4.27 -0.25
C THR A 23 14.04 -4.64 -1.65
N ASN A 24 13.34 -5.54 -2.34
CA ASN A 24 13.68 -5.92 -3.71
C ASN A 24 13.55 -4.77 -4.72
N SER A 25 12.79 -3.74 -4.39
CA SER A 25 12.64 -2.50 -5.16
C SER A 25 13.52 -1.36 -4.65
N GLN A 26 14.48 -1.65 -3.76
CA GLN A 26 15.40 -0.66 -3.18
C GLN A 26 14.70 0.47 -2.41
N ILE A 27 13.54 0.16 -1.83
CA ILE A 27 12.84 1.07 -0.92
C ILE A 27 13.33 0.75 0.49
N ASP A 28 14.07 1.66 1.07
CA ASP A 28 14.79 1.49 2.32
C ASP A 28 14.11 2.11 3.55
N THR A 29 13.08 2.90 3.36
CA THR A 29 12.32 3.56 4.43
C THR A 29 10.86 3.19 4.34
N VAL A 30 10.37 2.45 5.33
CA VAL A 30 9.01 1.89 5.33
C VAL A 30 8.28 2.20 6.65
N GLY A 31 7.19 2.94 6.58
CA GLY A 31 6.27 3.16 7.69
C GLY A 31 5.14 2.15 7.69
N VAL A 32 5.00 1.32 8.72
CA VAL A 32 3.90 0.36 8.87
C VAL A 32 2.85 0.92 9.82
N LEU A 33 1.72 1.36 9.26
CA LEU A 33 0.60 1.91 10.02
C LEU A 33 -0.20 0.77 10.69
N THR A 34 -0.25 0.76 12.02
CA THR A 34 -0.93 -0.29 12.80
C THR A 34 -1.99 0.32 13.71
N GLN A 35 -3.12 -0.37 13.89
CA GLN A 35 -4.18 0.11 14.77
C GLN A 35 -4.68 -0.95 15.75
N TYR A 36 -5.03 -2.14 15.27
CA TYR A 36 -5.63 -3.20 16.08
C TYR A 36 -4.63 -4.31 16.39
N GLN A 37 -4.58 -4.73 17.67
CA GLN A 37 -3.70 -5.81 18.12
C GLN A 37 -2.25 -5.69 17.60
N PRO A 38 -1.60 -4.54 17.81
CA PRO A 38 -0.33 -4.25 17.18
C PRO A 38 0.82 -5.11 17.73
N LEU A 39 0.70 -5.62 18.97
CA LEU A 39 1.79 -6.26 19.68
C LEU A 39 2.40 -7.44 18.92
N GLU A 40 1.56 -8.33 18.39
CA GLU A 40 2.04 -9.51 17.65
C GLU A 40 2.74 -9.11 16.35
N LEU A 41 2.15 -8.15 15.60
CA LEU A 41 2.73 -7.65 14.35
C LEU A 41 4.02 -6.87 14.63
N ASN A 42 4.03 -6.01 15.63
CA ASN A 42 5.23 -5.24 16.02
C ASN A 42 6.37 -6.15 16.45
N SER A 43 6.08 -7.18 17.27
CA SER A 43 7.09 -8.15 17.68
C SER A 43 7.62 -8.96 16.51
N TYR A 44 6.80 -9.26 15.51
CA TYR A 44 7.20 -9.97 14.32
C TYR A 44 8.08 -9.11 13.40
N ILE A 45 7.71 -7.85 13.17
CA ILE A 45 8.50 -6.91 12.38
C ILE A 45 9.84 -6.64 13.06
N GLY A 46 9.83 -6.43 14.39
CA GLY A 46 11.04 -6.14 15.15
C GLY A 46 11.82 -4.96 14.57
N SER A 47 13.12 -5.14 14.36
CA SER A 47 13.99 -4.15 13.72
C SER A 47 13.94 -4.15 12.19
N GLY A 48 13.26 -5.11 11.58
CA GLY A 48 13.25 -5.25 10.12
C GLY A 48 14.36 -6.11 9.53
N GLN A 49 15.21 -6.71 10.37
CA GLN A 49 16.34 -7.53 9.95
C GLN A 49 15.98 -8.64 8.94
N PRO A 50 14.85 -9.37 9.05
CA PRO A 50 14.52 -10.40 8.08
C PRO A 50 14.34 -9.90 6.65
N TRP A 51 14.17 -8.61 6.46
CA TRP A 51 13.99 -7.96 5.15
C TRP A 51 15.11 -6.96 4.82
N ASP A 52 16.23 -6.97 5.54
CA ASP A 52 17.32 -6.00 5.39
C ASP A 52 16.84 -4.53 5.55
N LEU A 53 15.84 -4.33 6.43
CA LEU A 53 15.27 -3.02 6.77
C LEU A 53 15.68 -2.54 8.18
N ASP A 54 16.80 -3.01 8.70
CA ASP A 54 17.43 -2.58 9.95
C ASP A 54 18.56 -1.55 9.71
N LEU A 55 18.27 -0.58 8.87
CA LEU A 55 19.24 0.41 8.39
C LEU A 55 19.51 1.53 9.40
N THR A 56 20.71 2.10 9.36
CA THR A 56 21.07 3.27 10.16
C THR A 56 20.33 4.53 9.70
N ASN A 57 20.18 4.69 8.38
CA ASN A 57 19.42 5.79 7.77
C ASN A 57 18.27 5.16 7.00
N GLY A 58 17.05 5.24 7.54
CA GLY A 58 15.88 4.54 7.02
C GLY A 58 15.53 3.30 7.85
N GLY A 59 14.96 2.27 7.22
CA GLY A 59 14.51 1.04 7.86
C GLY A 59 13.00 0.93 8.00
N VAL A 60 12.53 -0.06 8.75
CA VAL A 60 11.10 -0.23 9.01
C VAL A 60 10.69 0.42 10.33
N PHE A 61 9.64 1.21 10.28
CA PHE A 61 9.07 1.90 11.44
C PHE A 61 7.62 1.47 11.64
N VAL A 62 7.27 1.06 12.85
CA VAL A 62 5.88 0.78 13.18
C VAL A 62 5.24 2.04 13.76
N LEU A 63 4.18 2.53 13.11
CA LEU A 63 3.50 3.78 13.40
C LEU A 63 2.09 3.51 13.94
N PRO A 64 1.92 3.36 15.26
CA PRO A 64 0.61 3.24 15.87
C PRO A 64 -0.08 4.62 15.94
N PRO A 65 -1.42 4.68 16.12
CA PRO A 65 -2.10 5.92 16.43
C PRO A 65 -1.52 6.51 17.73
N TYR A 66 -1.31 7.81 17.77
CA TYR A 66 -0.81 8.50 18.96
C TYR A 66 -1.71 9.66 19.36
N MET A 67 -1.68 9.95 20.65
CA MET A 67 -2.40 11.11 21.20
C MET A 67 -1.56 12.37 21.01
N THR A 68 -2.14 13.37 20.37
CA THR A 68 -1.59 14.73 20.40
C THR A 68 -2.22 15.51 21.55
N ALA A 69 -1.61 16.62 21.94
CA ALA A 69 -2.17 17.49 22.98
C ALA A 69 -3.58 18.03 22.66
N LYS A 70 -4.01 17.95 21.40
CA LYS A 70 -5.30 18.46 20.92
C LYS A 70 -6.28 17.36 20.49
N SER A 71 -5.83 16.15 20.22
CA SER A 71 -6.69 15.03 19.82
C SER A 71 -5.99 13.69 20.03
N GLY A 72 -6.66 12.76 20.70
CA GLY A 72 -6.27 11.36 20.76
C GLY A 72 -7.32 10.54 20.04
N GLU A 73 -7.17 10.34 18.75
CA GLU A 73 -8.16 9.62 17.94
C GLU A 73 -7.52 8.43 17.24
N TRP A 74 -8.28 7.34 17.23
CA TRP A 74 -7.98 6.21 16.37
C TRP A 74 -8.03 6.62 14.90
N TYR A 75 -7.28 5.93 14.05
CA TYR A 75 -7.38 6.15 12.61
C TYR A 75 -8.81 5.93 12.13
N ARG A 76 -9.39 6.92 11.49
CA ARG A 76 -10.76 6.89 10.93
C ARG A 76 -10.82 6.28 9.54
N GLY A 77 -9.82 5.50 9.15
CA GLY A 77 -9.66 4.89 7.84
C GLY A 77 -8.24 5.01 7.33
N THR A 78 -7.95 4.39 6.18
CA THR A 78 -6.59 4.30 5.62
C THR A 78 -6.00 5.65 5.26
N ALA A 79 -6.76 6.52 4.60
CA ALA A 79 -6.30 7.87 4.25
C ALA A 79 -6.02 8.73 5.49
N ASN A 80 -6.86 8.62 6.52
CA ASN A 80 -6.65 9.32 7.79
C ASN A 80 -5.40 8.82 8.52
N ALA A 81 -5.10 7.52 8.43
CA ALA A 81 -3.88 6.96 9.01
C ALA A 81 -2.63 7.58 8.38
N ILE A 82 -2.60 7.74 7.07
CA ILE A 82 -1.50 8.41 6.35
C ILE A 82 -1.43 9.88 6.76
N PHE A 83 -2.56 10.58 6.76
CA PHE A 83 -2.64 12.00 7.14
C PHE A 83 -2.09 12.27 8.54
N GLN A 84 -2.42 11.43 9.52
CA GLN A 84 -1.89 11.57 10.88
C GLN A 84 -0.36 11.33 10.99
N ASN A 85 0.24 10.69 10.00
CA ASN A 85 1.68 10.39 9.94
C ASN A 85 2.43 11.21 8.87
N ILE A 86 1.86 12.32 8.39
CA ILE A 86 2.54 13.20 7.43
C ILE A 86 3.88 13.68 7.96
N SER A 87 3.98 14.03 9.24
CA SER A 87 5.24 14.47 9.85
C SER A 87 6.35 13.42 9.80
N PHE A 88 6.00 12.13 9.81
CA PHE A 88 6.97 11.06 9.56
C PHE A 88 7.47 11.09 8.12
N ILE A 89 6.57 11.30 7.15
CA ILE A 89 6.94 11.41 5.73
C ILE A 89 7.84 12.63 5.51
N GLU A 90 7.44 13.79 6.03
CA GLU A 90 8.18 15.05 5.92
C GLU A 90 9.60 14.97 6.54
N GLN A 91 9.79 14.14 7.57
CA GLN A 91 11.11 13.95 8.19
C GLN A 91 12.16 13.42 7.20
N TYR A 92 11.72 12.62 6.21
CA TYR A 92 12.61 12.04 5.18
C TYR A 92 12.63 12.82 3.88
N ASP A 93 11.75 13.82 3.73
CA ASP A 93 11.61 14.68 2.53
C ASP A 93 11.68 13.88 1.21
N PRO A 94 10.85 12.83 1.05
CA PRO A 94 10.91 11.98 -0.11
C PRO A 94 10.32 12.67 -1.34
N GLU A 95 10.93 12.48 -2.51
CA GLU A 95 10.37 12.94 -3.78
C GLU A 95 9.07 12.21 -4.15
N TYR A 96 8.98 10.91 -3.80
CA TYR A 96 7.83 10.06 -4.05
C TYR A 96 7.44 9.29 -2.80
N VAL A 97 6.13 9.03 -2.64
CA VAL A 97 5.58 8.22 -1.57
C VAL A 97 4.80 7.04 -2.16
N LEU A 98 5.24 5.83 -1.83
CA LEU A 98 4.53 4.61 -2.20
C LEU A 98 3.58 4.18 -1.08
N ILE A 99 2.30 4.03 -1.41
CA ILE A 99 1.26 3.58 -0.48
C ILE A 99 0.87 2.16 -0.81
N LEU A 100 1.01 1.25 0.16
CA LEU A 100 0.76 -0.17 0.00
C LEU A 100 -0.30 -0.67 0.98
N SER A 101 -1.08 -1.66 0.56
CA SER A 101 -1.91 -2.45 1.47
C SER A 101 -1.05 -3.54 2.12
N GLY A 102 -1.10 -3.62 3.45
CA GLY A 102 -0.32 -4.60 4.22
C GLY A 102 -0.88 -6.02 4.19
N ASP A 103 -2.00 -6.26 3.50
CA ASP A 103 -2.69 -7.55 3.41
C ASP A 103 -2.72 -8.15 1.99
N HIS A 104 -1.92 -7.63 1.08
CA HIS A 104 -1.79 -8.14 -0.28
C HIS A 104 -0.66 -9.15 -0.41
N ILE A 105 -0.97 -10.30 -1.00
CA ILE A 105 0.01 -11.35 -1.34
C ILE A 105 0.27 -11.29 -2.84
N TYR A 106 1.36 -10.67 -3.24
CA TYR A 106 1.80 -10.57 -4.63
C TYR A 106 3.31 -10.32 -4.71
N LYS A 107 3.89 -10.56 -5.88
CA LYS A 107 5.28 -10.21 -6.19
C LYS A 107 5.28 -9.09 -7.21
N MET A 108 5.87 -7.96 -6.87
CA MET A 108 5.92 -6.78 -7.73
C MET A 108 7.24 -6.03 -7.54
N ASP A 109 7.78 -5.55 -8.63
CA ASP A 109 8.88 -4.58 -8.65
C ASP A 109 8.26 -3.17 -8.70
N TYR A 110 8.36 -2.46 -7.60
CA TYR A 110 7.77 -1.11 -7.49
C TYR A 110 8.51 -0.07 -8.33
N ASN A 111 9.78 -0.32 -8.72
CA ASN A 111 10.51 0.58 -9.60
C ASN A 111 9.84 0.72 -10.97
N LYS A 112 9.17 -0.34 -11.46
CA LYS A 112 8.40 -0.26 -12.71
C LYS A 112 7.22 0.70 -12.60
N MET A 113 6.55 0.69 -11.44
CA MET A 113 5.45 1.61 -11.17
C MET A 113 5.97 3.04 -11.04
N LEU A 114 7.07 3.26 -10.35
CA LEU A 114 7.72 4.56 -10.21
C LEU A 114 8.19 5.10 -11.57
N THR A 115 8.82 4.27 -12.39
CA THR A 115 9.23 4.68 -13.75
C THR A 115 8.03 5.14 -14.57
N ALA A 116 6.95 4.37 -14.58
CA ALA A 116 5.72 4.74 -15.28
C ALA A 116 5.11 6.05 -14.75
N HIS A 117 5.17 6.29 -13.43
CA HIS A 117 4.71 7.52 -12.80
C HIS A 117 5.50 8.74 -13.29
N ILE A 118 6.83 8.63 -13.31
CA ILE A 118 7.75 9.70 -13.76
C ILE A 118 7.56 9.98 -15.26
N GLU A 119 7.53 8.93 -16.09
CA GLU A 119 7.34 9.05 -17.54
C GLU A 119 6.00 9.71 -17.91
N ALA A 120 4.96 9.42 -17.14
CA ALA A 120 3.64 10.03 -17.32
C ALA A 120 3.54 11.44 -16.70
N SER A 121 4.55 11.91 -15.95
CA SER A 121 4.48 13.14 -15.14
C SER A 121 3.17 13.21 -14.33
N ALA A 122 2.78 12.07 -13.75
CA ALA A 122 1.50 11.93 -13.06
C ALA A 122 1.59 12.47 -11.62
N ASP A 123 0.49 13.02 -11.10
CA ASP A 123 0.38 13.38 -9.67
C ASP A 123 0.10 12.14 -8.81
N VAL A 124 -0.63 11.17 -9.34
CA VAL A 124 -0.98 9.90 -8.69
C VAL A 124 -0.97 8.77 -9.71
N THR A 125 -0.36 7.65 -9.35
CA THR A 125 -0.40 6.41 -10.13
C THR A 125 -0.97 5.29 -9.28
N ILE A 126 -1.93 4.54 -9.82
CA ILE A 126 -2.62 3.48 -9.10
C ILE A 126 -2.45 2.16 -9.85
N ALA A 127 -1.89 1.16 -9.15
CA ALA A 127 -1.82 -0.20 -9.68
C ALA A 127 -3.22 -0.84 -9.65
N VAL A 128 -3.70 -1.27 -10.80
CA VAL A 128 -5.00 -1.91 -10.94
C VAL A 128 -4.87 -3.25 -11.66
N ARG A 129 -5.82 -4.14 -11.44
CA ARG A 129 -5.92 -5.40 -12.19
C ARG A 129 -7.35 -5.60 -12.69
N PRO A 130 -7.52 -6.25 -13.84
CA PRO A 130 -8.84 -6.63 -14.30
C PRO A 130 -9.46 -7.67 -13.36
N VAL A 131 -10.75 -7.54 -13.14
CA VAL A 131 -11.55 -8.49 -12.34
C VAL A 131 -12.81 -8.89 -13.11
N PRO A 132 -13.28 -10.15 -12.97
CA PRO A 132 -14.56 -10.57 -13.49
C PRO A 132 -15.72 -9.72 -12.96
N TRP A 133 -16.77 -9.53 -13.77
CA TRP A 133 -17.92 -8.72 -13.41
C TRP A 133 -18.65 -9.23 -12.15
N GLU A 134 -18.65 -10.52 -11.95
CA GLU A 134 -19.33 -11.18 -10.83
C GLU A 134 -18.76 -10.76 -9.47
N ILE A 135 -17.47 -10.44 -9.44
CA ILE A 135 -16.77 -10.05 -8.20
C ILE A 135 -16.50 -8.55 -8.11
N ALA A 136 -16.74 -7.80 -9.18
CA ALA A 136 -16.55 -6.34 -9.22
C ALA A 136 -17.24 -5.59 -8.05
N PRO A 137 -18.46 -5.98 -7.60
CA PRO A 137 -19.10 -5.33 -6.45
C PRO A 137 -18.34 -5.42 -5.12
N SER A 138 -17.31 -6.26 -5.05
CA SER A 138 -16.46 -6.39 -3.85
C SER A 138 -15.25 -5.46 -3.85
N PHE A 139 -15.01 -4.73 -4.96
CA PHE A 139 -13.81 -3.92 -5.18
C PHE A 139 -14.13 -2.46 -5.51
N GLY A 140 -13.14 -1.60 -5.33
CA GLY A 140 -13.13 -0.30 -5.97
C GLY A 140 -12.88 -0.47 -7.47
N ILE A 141 -13.73 0.09 -8.31
CA ILE A 141 -13.66 -0.02 -9.76
C ILE A 141 -13.21 1.30 -10.35
N MET A 142 -12.17 1.24 -11.17
CA MET A 142 -11.63 2.40 -11.89
C MET A 142 -12.04 2.37 -13.35
N ASN A 143 -12.48 3.51 -13.85
CA ASN A 143 -12.61 3.79 -15.26
C ASN A 143 -11.43 4.62 -15.74
N VAL A 144 -10.86 4.24 -16.86
CA VAL A 144 -9.74 4.95 -17.49
C VAL A 144 -10.07 5.27 -18.95
N ASP A 145 -9.46 6.34 -19.48
CA ASP A 145 -9.50 6.66 -20.89
C ASP A 145 -8.52 5.81 -21.72
N GLU A 146 -8.41 6.11 -23.02
CA GLU A 146 -7.52 5.42 -23.97
C GLU A 146 -6.03 5.60 -23.61
N ASN A 147 -5.69 6.62 -22.82
CA ASN A 147 -4.33 6.93 -22.36
C ASN A 147 -4.05 6.41 -20.93
N ASN A 148 -4.98 5.62 -20.36
CA ASN A 148 -4.95 5.15 -18.98
C ASN A 148 -5.08 6.26 -17.91
N HIS A 149 -5.61 7.44 -18.24
CA HIS A 149 -5.95 8.42 -17.22
C HIS A 149 -7.24 8.01 -16.52
N ILE A 150 -7.23 8.13 -15.20
CA ILE A 150 -8.40 7.81 -14.38
C ILE A 150 -9.46 8.88 -14.60
N ILE A 151 -10.65 8.47 -15.08
CA ILE A 151 -11.78 9.36 -15.32
C ILE A 151 -12.89 9.19 -14.30
N GLU A 152 -13.01 8.05 -13.66
CA GLU A 152 -14.02 7.78 -12.64
C GLU A 152 -13.56 6.68 -11.68
N PHE A 153 -14.00 6.77 -10.43
CA PHE A 153 -13.83 5.74 -9.41
C PHE A 153 -15.17 5.43 -8.76
N GLU A 154 -15.49 4.14 -8.62
CA GLU A 154 -16.70 3.65 -7.97
C GLU A 154 -16.33 2.67 -6.84
N GLU A 155 -16.66 3.00 -5.60
CA GLU A 155 -16.40 2.11 -4.45
C GLU A 155 -17.51 1.06 -4.35
N LYS A 156 -17.15 -0.21 -4.56
CA LYS A 156 -18.04 -1.38 -4.44
C LYS A 156 -19.40 -1.20 -5.12
N PRO A 157 -19.43 -0.82 -6.39
CA PRO A 157 -20.68 -0.55 -7.09
C PRO A 157 -21.49 -1.84 -7.28
N LYS A 158 -22.80 -1.80 -7.02
CA LYS A 158 -23.68 -2.97 -7.29
C LYS A 158 -23.71 -3.32 -8.77
N GLN A 159 -23.60 -2.34 -9.63
CA GLN A 159 -23.50 -2.47 -11.08
C GLN A 159 -22.48 -1.45 -11.56
N PRO A 160 -21.23 -1.89 -11.84
CA PRO A 160 -20.21 -0.99 -12.36
C PRO A 160 -20.61 -0.36 -13.70
N LYS A 161 -20.36 0.93 -13.87
CA LYS A 161 -20.65 1.64 -15.12
C LYS A 161 -19.57 1.37 -16.18
N SER A 162 -18.40 0.91 -15.77
CA SER A 162 -17.28 0.64 -16.66
C SER A 162 -17.66 -0.35 -17.74
N LYS A 163 -17.47 0.05 -18.98
CA LYS A 163 -17.56 -0.80 -20.16
C LYS A 163 -16.19 -1.14 -20.73
N ALA A 164 -15.12 -0.92 -19.98
CA ALA A 164 -13.77 -1.19 -20.44
C ALA A 164 -13.65 -2.66 -20.80
N SER A 165 -13.77 -2.96 -22.08
CA SER A 165 -13.34 -4.24 -22.64
C SER A 165 -11.82 -4.28 -22.44
N LEU A 166 -11.35 -5.27 -21.69
CA LEU A 166 -9.94 -5.58 -21.52
C LEU A 166 -9.29 -5.96 -22.87
N SER A 167 -9.03 -5.00 -23.70
CA SER A 167 -8.30 -5.19 -24.95
C SER A 167 -6.94 -4.50 -24.92
N SER A 168 -6.28 -4.41 -23.78
CA SER A 168 -4.82 -4.24 -23.77
C SER A 168 -4.26 -4.51 -22.39
N SER A 169 -3.70 -5.68 -22.27
CA SER A 169 -2.71 -6.11 -21.34
C SER A 169 -1.59 -5.10 -21.12
N ARG A 170 -1.68 -4.30 -20.09
CA ARG A 170 -0.51 -3.89 -19.32
C ARG A 170 -0.89 -3.98 -17.86
N VAL A 171 -0.69 -5.17 -17.32
CA VAL A 171 -0.65 -5.43 -15.88
C VAL A 171 0.75 -5.01 -15.44
N TRP A 172 0.80 -4.07 -14.53
CA TRP A 172 2.02 -3.72 -13.79
C TRP A 172 2.07 -4.47 -12.48
#